data_6392b0ae4f8ef238e0d711072b94abdf
#
_entry.id   6392b0ae4f8ef238e0d711072b94abdf
#
_cell.length_a   1.000
_cell.length_b   1.000
_cell.length_c   1.000
_cell.angle_alpha   90.00
_cell.angle_beta   90.00
_cell.angle_gamma   90.00
#
_symmetry.space_group_name_H-M   'P 1'
#
loop_
_entity.id
_entity.type
_entity.pdbx_description
1 polymer ?
#
loop_
_entity_poly.entity_id
_entity_poly.type
_entity_poly.pdbx_seq_one_letter_code
_entity_poly.pdbx_strand_id
1 'polypeptide(L)'
;MQDLSSTQFFQINLDTANSPKRTLEHVYMAMEQKGYNPVSQIVGYIMSGDPTYITSHNGARSVIMKAERDELVEELLKEYIKNRSWEDKED
;
A
#
# COMPACT_ATOMS: atom_id res chain seq x y z
N MET A 1 -30.08 11.90 -12.43
CA MET A 1 -29.27 12.15 -11.96
C MET A 1 -28.41 11.31 -11.28
N GLN A 2 -28.01 10.32 -11.72
CA GLN A 2 -27.13 9.56 -11.15
C GLN A 2 -25.87 10.19 -10.98
N ASP A 3 -25.76 11.39 -11.35
CA ASP A 3 -24.49 12.04 -11.24
C ASP A 3 -24.00 12.11 -9.84
N LEU A 4 -24.88 12.41 -8.90
CA LEU A 4 -24.46 12.50 -7.53
C LEU A 4 -24.01 11.17 -6.98
N SER A 5 -24.76 10.13 -7.27
CA SER A 5 -24.40 8.81 -6.81
C SER A 5 -23.10 8.36 -7.42
N SER A 6 -22.93 8.61 -8.69
CA SER A 6 -21.71 8.20 -9.37
C SER A 6 -20.51 8.91 -8.79
N THR A 7 -20.67 10.19 -8.51
CA THR A 7 -19.59 10.97 -7.97
C THR A 7 -19.18 10.46 -6.60
N GLN A 8 -20.16 10.16 -5.76
CA GLN A 8 -19.85 9.66 -4.45
C GLN A 8 -19.16 8.33 -4.51
N PHE A 9 -19.64 7.46 -5.36
CA PHE A 9 -19.03 6.16 -5.52
C PHE A 9 -17.60 6.30 -6.00
N PHE A 10 -17.38 7.20 -6.94
CA PHE A 10 -16.06 7.42 -7.49
C PHE A 10 -15.11 7.93 -6.42
N GLN A 11 -15.56 8.83 -5.58
CA GLN A 11 -14.72 9.34 -4.51
C GLN A 11 -14.35 8.27 -3.50
N ILE A 12 -15.30 7.43 -3.16
CA ILE A 12 -15.01 6.34 -2.24
C ILE A 12 -13.97 5.41 -2.83
N ASN A 13 -14.07 5.14 -4.12
CA ASN A 13 -13.09 4.30 -4.78
C ASN A 13 -11.72 4.93 -4.77
N LEU A 14 -11.66 6.24 -5.00
CA LEU A 14 -10.39 6.92 -5.00
C LEU A 14 -9.74 6.85 -3.62
N ASP A 15 -10.53 7.08 -2.58
CA ASP A 15 -10.00 7.01 -1.23
C ASP A 15 -9.45 5.63 -0.95
N THR A 16 -10.19 4.61 -1.33
CA THR A 16 -9.76 3.25 -1.12
C THR A 16 -8.50 2.95 -1.93
N ALA A 17 -8.48 3.42 -3.17
CA ALA A 17 -7.36 3.14 -4.06
C ALA A 17 -6.08 3.80 -3.58
N ASN A 18 -6.21 4.91 -2.85
CA ASN A 18 -5.04 5.64 -2.40
C ASN A 18 -4.65 5.32 -0.97
N SER A 19 -5.34 4.40 -0.33
CA SER A 19 -4.99 4.07 1.05
C SER A 19 -3.67 3.30 1.08
N PRO A 20 -2.92 3.40 2.17
CA PRO A 20 -1.67 2.65 2.29
C PRO A 20 -1.86 1.14 2.12
N LYS A 21 -2.98 0.62 2.61
CA LYS A 21 -3.27 -0.79 2.48
C LYS A 21 -3.38 -1.20 1.03
N ARG A 22 -4.15 -0.44 0.24
CA ARG A 22 -4.32 -0.75 -1.17
C ARG A 22 -3.03 -0.57 -1.94
N THR A 23 -2.27 0.45 -1.58
CA THR A 23 -0.98 0.68 -2.21
C THR A 23 -0.07 -0.52 -2.02
N LEU A 24 0.01 -1.01 -0.80
CA LEU A 24 0.88 -2.15 -0.50
C LEU A 24 0.42 -3.39 -1.24
N GLU A 25 -0.88 -3.62 -1.30
CA GLU A 25 -1.41 -4.76 -2.04
C GLU A 25 -1.06 -4.69 -3.51
N HIS A 26 -1.26 -3.52 -4.09
CA HIS A 26 -0.99 -3.33 -5.51
C HIS A 26 0.48 -3.60 -5.83
N VAL A 27 1.35 -3.05 -5.01
CA VAL A 27 2.78 -3.18 -5.23
C VAL A 27 3.22 -4.63 -5.01
N TYR A 28 2.70 -5.25 -3.97
CA TYR A 28 3.02 -6.65 -3.70
C TYR A 28 2.67 -7.53 -4.89
N MET A 29 1.47 -7.36 -5.42
CA MET A 29 1.03 -8.17 -6.56
C MET A 29 1.89 -7.93 -7.78
N ALA A 30 2.22 -6.68 -8.04
CA ALA A 30 3.05 -6.36 -9.20
C ALA A 30 4.44 -6.98 -9.09
N MET A 31 5.01 -6.95 -7.89
CA MET A 31 6.32 -7.53 -7.68
C MET A 31 6.29 -9.04 -7.85
N GLU A 32 5.25 -9.67 -7.29
CA GLU A 32 5.09 -11.11 -7.44
C GLU A 32 4.98 -11.51 -8.90
N GLN A 33 4.18 -10.77 -9.64
CA GLN A 33 3.96 -11.08 -11.05
C GLN A 33 5.24 -10.99 -11.85
N LYS A 34 6.15 -10.14 -11.44
CA LYS A 34 7.41 -9.99 -12.16
C LYS A 34 8.54 -10.81 -11.56
N GLY A 35 8.25 -11.60 -10.53
CA GLY A 35 9.25 -12.48 -9.96
C GLY A 35 10.23 -11.82 -9.02
N TYR A 36 9.93 -10.62 -8.56
CA TYR A 36 10.78 -9.97 -7.57
C TYR A 36 10.37 -10.40 -6.17
N ASN A 37 11.27 -10.22 -5.23
CA ASN A 37 10.97 -10.47 -3.83
C ASN A 37 10.27 -9.25 -3.27
N PRO A 38 8.97 -9.32 -2.99
CA PRO A 38 8.23 -8.12 -2.58
C PRO A 38 8.74 -7.53 -1.28
N VAL A 39 9.08 -8.38 -0.32
CA VAL A 39 9.48 -7.88 0.99
C VAL A 39 10.76 -7.06 0.90
N SER A 40 11.80 -7.64 0.28
CA SER A 40 13.08 -6.94 0.23
C SER A 40 12.98 -5.66 -0.59
N GLN A 41 12.22 -5.69 -1.67
CA GLN A 41 12.11 -4.51 -2.52
C GLN A 41 11.31 -3.40 -1.85
N ILE A 42 10.21 -3.76 -1.20
CA ILE A 42 9.40 -2.76 -0.51
C ILE A 42 10.19 -2.17 0.66
N VAL A 43 10.91 -3.00 1.40
CA VAL A 43 11.75 -2.50 2.50
C VAL A 43 12.81 -1.56 1.95
N GLY A 44 13.45 -1.95 0.84
CA GLY A 44 14.46 -1.09 0.22
C GLY A 44 13.91 0.27 -0.14
N TYR A 45 12.69 0.29 -0.69
CA TYR A 45 12.06 1.55 -1.02
C TYR A 45 11.77 2.38 0.22
N ILE A 46 11.21 1.75 1.24
CA ILE A 46 10.85 2.48 2.45
C ILE A 46 12.08 3.11 3.10
N MET A 47 13.17 2.35 3.14
CA MET A 47 14.37 2.82 3.80
C MET A 47 15.11 3.89 3.01
N SER A 48 15.08 3.82 1.69
CA SER A 48 15.86 4.72 0.86
C SER A 48 15.06 5.82 0.18
N GLY A 49 13.79 5.54 -0.09
CA GLY A 49 12.99 6.46 -0.89
C GLY A 49 13.31 6.36 -2.37
N ASP A 50 14.09 5.35 -2.77
CA ASP A 50 14.49 5.22 -4.16
C ASP A 50 13.44 4.42 -4.92
N PRO A 51 12.70 5.06 -5.82
CA PRO A 51 11.60 4.37 -6.50
C PRO A 51 12.05 3.23 -7.41
N THR A 52 13.34 3.14 -7.72
CA THR A 52 13.79 2.07 -8.58
C THR A 52 13.72 0.70 -7.90
N TYR A 53 13.54 0.68 -6.59
CA TYR A 53 13.30 -0.59 -5.90
C TYR A 53 11.96 -1.20 -6.31
N ILE A 54 11.05 -0.41 -6.85
CA ILE A 54 9.70 -0.88 -7.15
C ILE A 54 9.52 -0.99 -8.67
N THR A 55 9.03 -2.15 -9.10
CA THR A 55 8.79 -2.35 -10.52
C THR A 55 7.80 -1.34 -11.08
N SER A 56 7.94 -1.00 -12.35
CA SER A 56 6.97 -0.14 -13.00
C SER A 56 5.77 -0.93 -13.51
N HIS A 57 5.81 -2.25 -13.37
CA HIS A 57 4.73 -3.11 -13.85
C HIS A 57 3.40 -2.71 -13.22
N ASN A 58 2.37 -2.62 -14.04
CA ASN A 58 1.02 -2.25 -13.61
C ASN A 58 0.99 -0.93 -12.83
N GLY A 59 1.93 -0.04 -13.11
CA GLY A 59 1.95 1.26 -12.48
C GLY A 59 2.34 1.24 -11.01
N ALA A 60 2.91 0.16 -10.54
CA ALA A 60 3.21 0.02 -9.12
C ALA A 60 4.12 1.13 -8.61
N ARG A 61 5.13 1.47 -9.38
CA ARG A 61 6.07 2.51 -8.95
C ARG A 61 5.37 3.85 -8.76
N SER A 62 4.49 4.21 -9.71
CA SER A 62 3.75 5.46 -9.59
C SER A 62 2.82 5.43 -8.40
N VAL A 63 2.20 4.30 -8.14
CA VAL A 63 1.26 4.17 -7.05
C VAL A 63 1.97 4.36 -5.71
N ILE A 64 3.11 3.70 -5.51
CA ILE A 64 3.76 3.78 -4.21
C ILE A 64 4.36 5.15 -3.97
N MET A 65 4.76 5.84 -5.05
CA MET A 65 5.35 7.17 -4.90
C MET A 65 4.35 8.21 -4.43
N LYS A 66 3.06 7.93 -4.55
CA LYS A 66 2.04 8.83 -4.06
C LYS A 66 1.79 8.69 -2.58
N ALA A 67 2.28 7.65 -1.96
CA ALA A 67 2.07 7.40 -0.54
C ALA A 67 3.26 7.94 0.25
N GLU A 68 2.98 8.39 1.48
CA GLU A 68 4.05 8.78 2.37
C GLU A 68 4.67 7.52 2.95
N ARG A 69 5.97 7.47 3.02
CA ARG A 69 6.63 6.24 3.49
C ARG A 69 6.31 5.90 4.92
N ASP A 70 6.17 6.93 5.77
CA ASP A 70 5.82 6.67 7.16
C ASP A 70 4.41 6.09 7.28
N GLU A 71 3.51 6.48 6.39
CA GLU A 71 2.16 5.91 6.39
C GLU A 71 2.18 4.44 5.99
N LEU A 72 3.08 4.08 5.09
CA LEU A 72 3.21 2.68 4.72
C LEU A 72 3.71 1.85 5.90
N VAL A 73 4.68 2.38 6.62
CA VAL A 73 5.21 1.68 7.79
C VAL A 73 4.14 1.57 8.86
N GLU A 74 3.39 2.65 9.06
CA GLU A 74 2.31 2.66 10.03
C GLU A 74 1.30 1.57 9.73
N GLU A 75 0.93 1.45 8.48
CA GLU A 75 -0.03 0.44 8.07
C GLU A 75 0.50 -0.97 8.33
N LEU A 76 1.76 -1.18 7.97
CA LEU A 76 2.37 -2.48 8.18
C LEU A 76 2.41 -2.86 9.66
N LEU A 77 2.77 -1.90 10.48
CA LEU A 77 2.87 -2.15 11.91
C LEU A 77 1.51 -2.40 12.53
N LYS A 78 0.51 -1.63 12.12
CA LYS A 78 -0.85 -1.84 12.62
C LYS A 78 -1.35 -3.24 12.29
N GLU A 79 -1.10 -3.70 11.09
CA GLU A 79 -1.52 -5.03 10.68
C GLU A 79 -0.78 -6.10 11.47
N TYR A 80 0.50 -5.89 11.70
CA TYR A 80 1.28 -6.85 12.45
C TYR A 80 0.78 -6.99 13.87
N ILE A 81 0.51 -5.85 14.51
CA ILE A 81 0.01 -5.83 15.88
C ILE A 81 -1.35 -6.50 15.95
N LYS A 82 -2.22 -6.18 14.99
CA LYS A 82 -3.55 -6.73 14.97
C LYS A 82 -3.52 -8.24 14.80
N ASN A 83 -2.69 -8.73 13.90
CA ASN A 83 -2.62 -10.15 13.64
C ASN A 83 -2.03 -10.93 14.80
N ARG A 84 -1.26 -10.25 15.64
CA ARG A 84 -0.66 -10.88 16.81
C ARG A 84 -1.45 -10.61 18.07
N SER A 85 -2.53 -9.84 17.97
CA SER A 85 -3.43 -9.54 19.08
C SER A 85 -2.73 -8.84 20.25
N TRP A 86 -1.76 -7.99 19.93
CA TRP A 86 -1.07 -7.27 21.01
C TRP A 86 -2.01 -6.38 21.80
N GLU A 87 -2.96 -5.76 21.12
CA GLU A 87 -3.86 -4.85 21.81
C GLU A 87 -4.83 -5.57 22.75
N ASP A 88 -4.94 -6.89 22.62
CA ASP A 88 -5.81 -7.66 23.52
C ASP A 88 -5.07 -8.19 24.71
N LYS A 89 -3.78 -7.98 24.79
CA LYS A 89 -3.04 -8.54 25.91
C LYS A 89 -3.13 -7.66 27.12
N GLU A 90 -3.20 -8.33 28.26
CA GLU A 90 -3.26 -7.59 29.50
C GLU A 90 -1.94 -7.75 30.19
N ASP A 91 -1.47 -6.74 30.83
CA ASP A 91 -0.22 -6.87 31.50
C ASP A 91 -0.33 -7.18 32.89
#